data_6a2f44fcabb6a4a31eb5034f32f72360
#
_entry.id   6a2f44fcabb6a4a31eb5034f32f72360
#
_cell.length_a   1.000
_cell.length_b   1.000
_cell.length_c   1.000
_cell.angle_alpha   90.00
_cell.angle_beta   90.00
_cell.angle_gamma   90.00
#
_symmetry.space_group_name_H-M   'P 1'
#
loop_
_entity.id
_entity.type
_entity.pdbx_description
1 polymer ?
#
loop_
_entity_poly.entity_id
_entity_poly.type
_entity_poly.pdbx_seq_one_letter_code
_entity_poly.pdbx_strand_id
1 'polypeptide(L)'
;MKSLCFSNINILYRGSKISFDDFNKMKKYLSNKIEGLPGAIVFARQFLTFTKDRRIAEQYLNMEKIDKNFIKAFFILDMDINIDYDLNTHCDLESISVYPREKEVLFFPFSAFEIKELKEMSINNEKCYQIKLLYLGKYLKELNNNKKDENIIPDSEFKNQLLEFGLLGKDIK
;
A
#
# COMPACT_ATOMS: atom_id res chain seq x y z
N MET A 1 -8.82 0.28 27.92
CA MET A 1 -8.73 0.86 26.56
C MET A 1 -9.60 0.03 25.64
N LYS A 2 -10.65 0.60 25.02
CA LYS A 2 -11.42 -0.13 24.01
C LYS A 2 -10.50 -0.35 22.81
N SER A 3 -10.26 -1.59 22.42
CA SER A 3 -9.59 -1.97 21.19
C SER A 3 -10.33 -1.27 20.03
N LEU A 4 -9.63 -0.42 19.30
CA LEU A 4 -10.11 0.18 18.05
C LEU A 4 -10.09 -0.90 16.95
N CYS A 5 -10.76 -2.04 17.24
CA CYS A 5 -10.82 -3.17 16.31
C CYS A 5 -11.67 -2.82 15.11
N PHE A 6 -11.09 -3.01 13.94
CA PHE A 6 -11.74 -2.87 12.66
C PHE A 6 -12.71 -4.01 12.43
N SER A 7 -14.00 -3.76 12.65
CA SER A 7 -15.05 -4.59 12.12
C SER A 7 -15.43 -4.06 10.72
N ASN A 8 -15.15 -4.83 9.67
CA ASN A 8 -15.69 -4.69 8.31
C ASN A 8 -15.13 -3.62 7.36
N ILE A 9 -13.84 -3.23 7.47
CA ILE A 9 -13.23 -2.41 6.42
C ILE A 9 -12.57 -3.36 5.41
N ASN A 10 -13.20 -3.51 4.23
CA ASN A 10 -12.69 -4.42 3.21
C ASN A 10 -11.80 -3.71 2.20
N ILE A 11 -12.09 -2.44 1.89
CA ILE A 11 -11.38 -1.70 0.83
C ILE A 11 -11.08 -0.29 1.32
N LEU A 12 -9.86 0.14 1.09
CA LEU A 12 -9.39 1.49 1.36
C LEU A 12 -8.84 2.13 0.08
N TYR A 13 -8.82 3.46 0.04
CA TYR A 13 -8.46 4.23 -1.14
C TYR A 13 -7.42 5.29 -0.80
N ARG A 14 -6.57 5.63 -1.78
CA ARG A 14 -5.64 6.75 -1.69
C ARG A 14 -5.40 7.34 -3.07
N GLY A 15 -5.61 8.66 -3.20
CA GLY A 15 -5.14 9.44 -4.35
C GLY A 15 -3.79 10.06 -4.02
N SER A 16 -2.80 9.92 -4.89
CA SER A 16 -1.46 10.47 -4.70
C SER A 16 -0.73 10.58 -6.03
N LYS A 17 0.45 11.19 -6.00
CA LYS A 17 1.43 11.12 -7.09
C LYS A 17 2.55 10.16 -6.70
N ILE A 18 3.10 9.47 -7.69
CA ILE A 18 4.30 8.65 -7.54
C ILE A 18 5.31 9.01 -8.61
N SER A 19 6.59 8.80 -8.36
CA SER A 19 7.61 9.04 -9.35
C SER A 19 7.45 8.07 -10.53
N PHE A 20 7.82 8.54 -11.72
CA PHE A 20 7.80 7.68 -12.92
C PHE A 20 8.75 6.48 -12.78
N ASP A 21 9.85 6.67 -12.06
CA ASP A 21 10.82 5.61 -11.77
C ASP A 21 10.22 4.52 -10.88
N ASP A 22 9.56 4.89 -9.78
CA ASP A 22 8.89 3.95 -8.90
C ASP A 22 7.76 3.18 -9.61
N PHE A 23 6.99 3.87 -10.45
CA PHE A 23 5.96 3.23 -11.26
C PHE A 23 6.55 2.18 -12.21
N ASN A 24 7.67 2.49 -12.89
CA ASN A 24 8.34 1.56 -13.79
C ASN A 24 8.90 0.35 -13.04
N LYS A 25 9.43 0.55 -11.83
CA LYS A 25 9.84 -0.55 -10.96
C LYS A 25 8.65 -1.45 -10.63
N MET A 26 7.54 -0.91 -10.17
CA MET A 26 6.31 -1.69 -9.89
C MET A 26 5.88 -2.50 -11.10
N LYS A 27 5.87 -1.89 -12.29
CA LYS A 27 5.49 -2.55 -13.54
C LYS A 27 6.43 -3.70 -13.90
N LYS A 28 7.74 -3.50 -13.77
CA LYS A 28 8.76 -4.53 -14.01
C LYS A 28 8.57 -5.73 -13.09
N TYR A 29 8.28 -5.50 -11.80
CA TYR A 29 8.11 -6.59 -10.85
C TYR A 29 6.82 -7.37 -11.07
N LEU A 30 5.74 -6.71 -11.45
CA LEU A 30 4.51 -7.42 -11.82
C LEU A 30 4.68 -8.30 -13.05
N SER A 31 5.50 -7.87 -14.04
CA SER A 31 5.76 -8.66 -15.25
C SER A 31 6.64 -9.88 -14.98
N ASN A 32 7.44 -9.87 -13.93
CA ASN A 32 8.37 -10.93 -13.55
C ASN A 32 7.81 -11.85 -12.45
N LYS A 33 6.49 -11.84 -12.24
CA LYS A 33 5.84 -12.68 -11.23
C LYS A 33 6.15 -14.16 -11.48
N ILE A 34 6.75 -14.80 -10.48
CA ILE A 34 7.01 -16.25 -10.47
C ILE A 34 5.77 -16.93 -9.88
N GLU A 35 5.27 -17.98 -10.55
CA GLU A 35 4.11 -18.73 -10.07
C GLU A 35 4.44 -19.39 -8.72
N GLY A 36 3.51 -19.25 -7.76
CA GLY A 36 3.68 -19.78 -6.39
C GLY A 36 4.41 -18.86 -5.41
N LEU A 37 5.00 -17.74 -5.88
CA LEU A 37 5.57 -16.72 -4.99
C LEU A 37 4.64 -15.51 -4.86
N PRO A 38 4.69 -14.77 -3.72
CA PRO A 38 4.00 -13.51 -3.60
C PRO A 38 4.44 -12.57 -4.73
N GLY A 39 3.51 -11.75 -5.20
CA GLY A 39 3.80 -10.73 -6.20
C GLY A 39 4.78 -9.67 -5.67
N ALA A 40 4.89 -8.56 -6.40
CA ALA A 40 5.73 -7.44 -5.98
C ALA A 40 5.26 -6.90 -4.62
N ILE A 41 6.12 -6.99 -3.60
CA ILE A 41 5.84 -6.47 -2.26
C ILE A 41 6.44 -5.07 -2.13
N VAL A 42 5.65 -4.13 -1.65
CA VAL A 42 6.06 -2.75 -1.36
C VAL A 42 5.87 -2.45 0.12
N PHE A 43 6.74 -1.61 0.67
CA PHE A 43 6.70 -1.22 2.08
C PHE A 43 6.44 0.28 2.23
N ALA A 44 5.63 0.65 3.22
CA ALA A 44 5.55 2.02 3.66
C ALA A 44 6.85 2.41 4.36
N ARG A 45 7.60 3.37 3.83
CA ARG A 45 8.82 3.91 4.50
C ARG A 45 8.48 4.84 5.65
N GLN A 46 7.31 5.43 5.62
CA GLN A 46 6.81 6.37 6.61
C GLN A 46 5.34 6.08 6.89
N PHE A 47 4.72 6.85 7.76
CA PHE A 47 3.29 6.80 7.95
C PHE A 47 2.57 7.00 6.62
N LEU A 48 1.60 6.14 6.35
CA LEU A 48 0.83 6.13 5.11
C LEU A 48 -0.66 6.12 5.43
N THR A 49 -1.39 7.11 4.93
CA THR A 49 -2.83 7.20 5.13
C THR A 49 -3.60 6.71 3.90
N PHE A 50 -4.68 6.00 4.17
CA PHE A 50 -5.75 5.68 3.23
C PHE A 50 -7.06 6.22 3.77
N THR A 51 -8.06 6.34 2.92
CA THR A 51 -9.44 6.70 3.33
C THR A 51 -10.42 5.57 3.02
N LYS A 52 -11.46 5.46 3.82
CA LYS A 52 -12.59 4.56 3.56
C LYS A 52 -13.53 5.11 2.47
N ASP A 53 -13.43 6.41 2.13
CA ASP A 53 -14.29 7.06 1.14
C ASP A 53 -13.52 7.31 -0.16
N ARG A 54 -13.92 6.58 -1.21
CA ARG A 54 -13.33 6.69 -2.53
C ARG A 54 -13.33 8.13 -3.08
N ARG A 55 -14.39 8.89 -2.82
CA ARG A 55 -14.52 10.28 -3.31
C ARG A 55 -13.47 11.20 -2.71
N ILE A 56 -13.11 10.97 -1.44
CA ILE A 56 -12.03 11.71 -0.78
C ILE A 56 -10.70 11.43 -1.48
N ALA A 57 -10.39 10.17 -1.77
CA ALA A 57 -9.18 9.80 -2.49
C ALA A 57 -9.13 10.40 -3.91
N GLU A 58 -10.26 10.44 -4.62
CA GLU A 58 -10.38 11.09 -5.93
C GLU A 58 -10.17 12.62 -5.84
N GLN A 59 -10.68 13.27 -4.79
CA GLN A 59 -10.43 14.69 -4.56
C GLN A 59 -8.95 14.98 -4.34
N TYR A 60 -8.26 14.23 -3.49
CA TYR A 60 -6.82 14.37 -3.29
C TYR A 60 -6.04 14.17 -4.58
N LEU A 61 -6.39 13.17 -5.38
CA LEU A 61 -5.76 12.94 -6.67
C LEU A 61 -5.90 14.13 -7.63
N ASN A 62 -7.07 14.78 -7.63
CA ASN A 62 -7.32 15.96 -8.49
C ASN A 62 -6.56 17.19 -8.02
N MET A 63 -6.29 17.33 -6.71
CA MET A 63 -5.51 18.44 -6.15
C MET A 63 -4.02 18.34 -6.44
N GLU A 64 -3.53 17.13 -6.76
CA GLU A 64 -2.11 16.89 -7.05
C GLU A 64 -1.68 17.57 -8.34
N LYS A 65 -0.76 18.53 -8.20
CA LYS A 65 -0.06 19.11 -9.34
C LYS A 65 1.05 18.15 -9.79
N ILE A 66 1.03 17.81 -11.05
CA ILE A 66 1.98 16.86 -11.63
C ILE A 66 3.01 17.61 -12.47
N ASP A 67 4.26 17.33 -12.22
CA ASP A 67 5.35 17.65 -13.12
C ASP A 67 5.71 16.41 -13.98
N LYS A 68 6.62 16.61 -14.93
CA LYS A 68 7.02 15.57 -15.89
C LYS A 68 7.64 14.30 -15.29
N ASN A 69 8.02 14.34 -14.02
CA ASN A 69 8.69 13.22 -13.32
C ASN A 69 7.72 12.37 -12.50
N PHE A 70 6.46 12.78 -12.41
CA PHE A 70 5.44 12.11 -11.60
C PHE A 70 4.22 11.73 -12.42
N ILE A 71 3.49 10.75 -11.91
CA ILE A 71 2.19 10.33 -12.45
C ILE A 71 1.15 10.32 -11.34
N LYS A 72 -0.12 10.51 -11.72
CA LYS A 72 -1.26 10.32 -10.81
C LYS A 72 -1.49 8.84 -10.57
N ALA A 73 -1.54 8.44 -9.30
CA ALA A 73 -1.78 7.08 -8.87
C ALA A 73 -2.99 7.00 -7.94
N PHE A 74 -3.94 6.15 -8.30
CA PHE A 74 -5.11 5.84 -7.50
C PHE A 74 -4.95 4.45 -6.90
N PHE A 75 -4.67 4.39 -5.61
CA PHE A 75 -4.48 3.15 -4.89
C PHE A 75 -5.81 2.60 -4.38
N ILE A 76 -6.01 1.31 -4.56
CA ILE A 76 -7.09 0.52 -3.96
C ILE A 76 -6.43 -0.55 -3.11
N LEU A 77 -6.59 -0.45 -1.81
CA LEU A 77 -6.04 -1.41 -0.86
C LEU A 77 -7.15 -2.36 -0.41
N ASP A 78 -6.93 -3.65 -0.68
CA ASP A 78 -7.77 -4.73 -0.17
C ASP A 78 -7.24 -5.17 1.20
N MET A 79 -8.13 -5.10 2.20
CA MET A 79 -7.90 -5.59 3.55
C MET A 79 -8.58 -6.96 3.63
N ASP A 80 -7.86 -8.06 3.46
CA ASP A 80 -8.45 -9.38 3.56
C ASP A 80 -9.09 -9.59 4.93
N ILE A 81 -10.42 -9.63 4.97
CA ILE A 81 -11.20 -9.75 6.21
C ILE A 81 -10.97 -11.06 6.96
N ASN A 82 -10.40 -12.08 6.30
CA ASN A 82 -10.11 -13.36 6.91
C ASN A 82 -8.75 -13.39 7.63
N ILE A 83 -7.98 -12.31 7.51
CA ILE A 83 -6.68 -12.18 8.18
C ILE A 83 -6.88 -11.46 9.50
N ASP A 84 -6.43 -12.08 10.59
CA ASP A 84 -6.31 -11.45 11.91
C ASP A 84 -5.10 -10.50 11.88
N TYR A 85 -5.35 -9.24 11.56
CA TYR A 85 -4.31 -8.22 11.49
C TYR A 85 -3.80 -7.89 12.90
N ASP A 86 -2.49 -7.87 13.05
CA ASP A 86 -1.88 -7.35 14.27
C ASP A 86 -2.25 -5.87 14.43
N LEU A 87 -2.91 -5.54 15.52
CA LEU A 87 -3.41 -4.21 15.85
C LEU A 87 -2.33 -3.12 15.86
N ASN A 88 -1.05 -3.53 15.82
CA ASN A 88 0.09 -2.61 15.89
C ASN A 88 0.55 -2.09 14.52
N THR A 89 -0.09 -2.47 13.42
CA THR A 89 0.37 -2.11 12.06
C THR A 89 -0.41 -0.99 11.42
N HIS A 90 -1.62 -0.71 11.90
CA HIS A 90 -2.48 0.36 11.39
C HIS A 90 -3.48 0.83 12.46
N CYS A 91 -4.05 2.00 12.24
CA CYS A 91 -4.99 2.65 13.17
C CYS A 91 -6.09 3.37 12.41
N ASP A 92 -7.34 3.18 12.82
CA ASP A 92 -8.48 3.98 12.36
C ASP A 92 -8.49 5.33 13.06
N LEU A 93 -8.36 6.40 12.30
CA LEU A 93 -8.30 7.75 12.83
C LEU A 93 -9.67 8.44 12.89
N GLU A 94 -10.75 7.85 12.33
CA GLU A 94 -12.05 8.52 12.19
C GLU A 94 -12.59 9.09 13.51
N SER A 95 -12.37 8.38 14.62
CA SER A 95 -12.87 8.79 15.95
C SER A 95 -11.99 9.81 16.68
N ILE A 96 -10.72 9.99 16.27
CA ILE A 96 -9.73 10.84 16.95
C ILE A 96 -9.18 11.96 16.07
N SER A 97 -9.47 11.92 14.76
CA SER A 97 -9.01 12.93 13.80
C SER A 97 -9.72 14.27 14.01
N VAL A 98 -8.99 15.36 13.80
CA VAL A 98 -9.55 16.71 13.67
C VAL A 98 -10.45 16.81 12.42
N TYR A 99 -10.24 15.95 11.44
CA TYR A 99 -11.00 15.86 10.19
C TYR A 99 -11.69 14.49 10.05
N PRO A 100 -12.68 14.16 10.90
CA PRO A 100 -13.30 12.82 10.91
C PRO A 100 -14.02 12.48 9.60
N ARG A 101 -14.38 13.49 8.78
CA ARG A 101 -15.00 13.28 7.45
C ARG A 101 -14.05 12.65 6.43
N GLU A 102 -12.76 12.74 6.65
CA GLU A 102 -11.75 12.10 5.78
C GLU A 102 -11.68 10.59 5.99
N LYS A 103 -12.24 10.08 7.08
CA LYS A 103 -12.33 8.63 7.38
C LYS A 103 -11.02 7.89 7.19
N GLU A 104 -9.96 8.49 7.72
CA GLU A 104 -8.60 8.04 7.51
C GLU A 104 -8.25 6.78 8.30
N VAL A 105 -7.47 5.92 7.66
CA VAL A 105 -6.78 4.78 8.26
C VAL A 105 -5.27 4.98 8.07
N LEU A 106 -4.55 5.03 9.16
CA LEU A 106 -3.10 5.23 9.20
C LEU A 106 -2.38 3.90 9.27
N PHE A 107 -1.48 3.65 8.33
CA PHE A 107 -0.54 2.53 8.37
C PHE A 107 0.81 3.00 8.90
N PHE A 108 1.42 2.19 9.75
CA PHE A 108 2.73 2.48 10.32
C PHE A 108 3.85 2.19 9.31
N PRO A 109 5.04 2.79 9.51
CA PRO A 109 6.21 2.45 8.73
C PRO A 109 6.47 0.94 8.73
N PHE A 110 6.97 0.43 7.61
CA PHE A 110 7.21 -0.99 7.34
C PHE A 110 5.96 -1.87 7.16
N SER A 111 4.76 -1.28 7.12
CA SER A 111 3.59 -1.99 6.63
C SER A 111 3.84 -2.49 5.22
N ALA A 112 3.53 -3.76 4.96
CA ALA A 112 3.77 -4.44 3.69
C ALA A 112 2.50 -4.59 2.88
N PHE A 113 2.62 -4.42 1.57
CA PHE A 113 1.53 -4.54 0.62
C PHE A 113 2.00 -5.30 -0.61
N GLU A 114 1.20 -6.23 -1.10
CA GLU A 114 1.43 -6.89 -2.38
C GLU A 114 0.73 -6.14 -3.51
N ILE A 115 1.43 -5.83 -4.58
CA ILE A 115 0.83 -5.26 -5.79
C ILE A 115 0.13 -6.38 -6.56
N LYS A 116 -1.19 -6.28 -6.69
CA LYS A 116 -2.02 -7.26 -7.42
C LYS A 116 -2.27 -6.87 -8.86
N GLU A 117 -2.43 -5.58 -9.12
CA GLU A 117 -2.78 -5.08 -10.46
C GLU A 117 -2.27 -3.65 -10.66
N LEU A 118 -1.84 -3.38 -11.88
CA LEU A 118 -1.54 -2.04 -12.40
C LEU A 118 -2.31 -1.85 -13.70
N LYS A 119 -3.14 -0.82 -13.79
CA LYS A 119 -3.82 -0.49 -15.04
C LYS A 119 -3.99 1.00 -15.22
N GLU A 120 -4.02 1.41 -16.48
CA GLU A 120 -4.37 2.77 -16.85
C GLU A 120 -5.87 3.00 -16.67
N MET A 121 -6.24 4.18 -16.16
CA MET A 121 -7.63 4.62 -16.03
C MET A 121 -7.72 6.14 -16.18
N SER A 122 -8.93 6.66 -16.22
CA SER A 122 -9.21 8.11 -16.18
C SER A 122 -10.14 8.44 -15.03
N ILE A 123 -9.82 9.51 -14.32
CA ILE A 123 -10.69 10.13 -13.32
C ILE A 123 -10.86 11.59 -13.73
N ASN A 124 -12.11 12.04 -13.88
CA ASN A 124 -12.47 13.40 -14.32
C ASN A 124 -11.77 13.82 -15.63
N ASN A 125 -11.68 12.90 -16.60
CA ASN A 125 -10.99 13.06 -17.89
C ASN A 125 -9.46 13.25 -17.80
N GLU A 126 -8.87 13.05 -16.63
CA GLU A 126 -7.43 13.06 -16.46
C GLU A 126 -6.89 11.64 -16.39
N LYS A 127 -5.80 11.39 -17.12
CA LYS A 127 -5.11 10.10 -17.10
C LYS A 127 -4.47 9.86 -15.74
N CYS A 128 -4.72 8.68 -15.18
CA CYS A 128 -4.08 8.19 -13.96
C CYS A 128 -3.86 6.67 -14.03
N TYR A 129 -3.16 6.13 -13.04
CA TYR A 129 -2.94 4.69 -12.93
C TYR A 129 -3.58 4.15 -11.66
N GLN A 130 -4.42 3.12 -11.82
CA GLN A 130 -4.93 2.35 -10.70
C GLN A 130 -3.89 1.32 -10.27
N ILE A 131 -3.63 1.28 -8.97
CA ILE A 131 -2.73 0.33 -8.34
C ILE A 131 -3.54 -0.42 -7.27
N LYS A 132 -3.80 -1.71 -7.51
CA LYS A 132 -4.43 -2.56 -6.49
C LYS A 132 -3.37 -3.19 -5.61
N LEU A 133 -3.59 -3.04 -4.32
CA LEU A 133 -2.73 -3.58 -3.26
C LEU A 133 -3.53 -4.58 -2.42
N LEU A 134 -2.85 -5.60 -1.92
CA LEU A 134 -3.31 -6.47 -0.84
C LEU A 134 -2.44 -6.21 0.39
N TYR A 135 -3.07 -6.00 1.54
CA TYR A 135 -2.35 -5.84 2.79
C TYR A 135 -1.81 -7.17 3.31
N LEU A 136 -0.54 -7.20 3.71
CA LEU A 136 0.17 -8.41 4.11
C LEU A 136 0.48 -8.50 5.61
N GLY A 137 -0.23 -7.77 6.46
CA GLY A 137 0.12 -7.62 7.88
C GLY A 137 0.48 -8.91 8.64
N LYS A 138 -0.24 -10.01 8.40
CA LYS A 138 0.03 -11.31 9.02
C LYS A 138 1.13 -12.09 8.32
N TYR A 139 1.24 -11.94 7.01
CA TYR A 139 2.20 -12.68 6.18
C TYR A 139 3.66 -12.46 6.61
N LEU A 140 4.02 -11.25 7.00
CA LEU A 140 5.36 -10.96 7.52
C LEU A 140 5.66 -11.67 8.85
N LYS A 141 4.64 -11.88 9.67
CA LYS A 141 4.76 -12.61 10.93
C LYS A 141 4.99 -14.11 10.69
N GLU A 142 4.32 -14.67 9.69
CA GLU A 142 4.50 -16.07 9.27
C GLU A 142 5.87 -16.29 8.65
N LEU A 143 6.35 -15.38 7.82
CA LEU A 143 7.72 -15.41 7.28
C LEU A 143 8.79 -15.37 8.37
N ASN A 144 8.56 -14.60 9.43
CA ASN A 144 9.49 -14.55 10.57
C ASN A 144 9.42 -15.80 11.47
N ASN A 145 8.24 -16.43 11.59
CA ASN A 145 8.06 -17.65 12.39
C ASN A 145 8.56 -18.90 11.67
N ASN A 146 8.46 -18.95 10.34
CA ASN A 146 8.91 -20.05 9.49
C ASN A 146 10.44 -20.02 9.23
N LYS A 147 11.17 -19.03 9.74
CA LYS A 147 12.65 -19.01 9.71
C LYS A 147 13.33 -20.18 10.44
N LYS A 148 12.55 -21.03 11.12
CA LYS A 148 13.06 -22.30 11.69
C LYS A 148 13.13 -23.44 10.68
N ASP A 149 12.47 -23.31 9.52
CA ASP A 149 12.54 -24.27 8.42
C ASP A 149 13.40 -23.66 7.31
N GLU A 150 14.68 -24.02 7.29
CA GLU A 150 15.77 -23.42 6.51
C GLU A 150 15.67 -23.52 4.97
N ASN A 151 14.50 -23.86 4.39
CA ASN A 151 14.40 -24.27 2.98
C ASN A 151 13.50 -23.44 2.07
N ILE A 152 12.99 -22.24 2.47
CA ILE A 152 11.89 -21.64 1.68
C ILE A 152 12.23 -20.36 0.92
N ILE A 153 13.29 -19.61 1.20
CA ILE A 153 13.72 -18.48 0.31
C ILE A 153 15.22 -18.21 0.50
N PRO A 154 16.03 -18.07 -0.57
CA PRO A 154 17.40 -17.59 -0.45
C PRO A 154 17.40 -16.17 0.14
N ASP A 155 17.97 -16.03 1.34
CA ASP A 155 17.96 -14.81 2.19
C ASP A 155 18.50 -13.54 1.46
N SER A 156 19.32 -13.73 0.40
CA SER A 156 19.92 -12.64 -0.38
C SER A 156 18.98 -11.99 -1.39
N GLU A 157 18.13 -12.75 -2.05
CA GLU A 157 17.26 -12.24 -3.11
C GLU A 157 16.05 -11.50 -2.53
N PHE A 158 15.53 -12.01 -1.43
CA PHE A 158 14.43 -11.36 -0.68
C PHE A 158 14.91 -10.08 0.02
N LYS A 159 16.10 -10.07 0.65
CA LYS A 159 16.72 -8.86 1.21
C LYS A 159 16.97 -7.80 0.16
N ASN A 160 17.44 -8.17 -1.02
CA ASN A 160 17.64 -7.22 -2.11
C ASN A 160 16.32 -6.64 -2.61
N GLN A 161 15.27 -7.45 -2.71
CA GLN A 161 13.92 -6.94 -3.02
C GLN A 161 13.39 -6.00 -1.94
N LEU A 162 13.57 -6.30 -0.65
CA LEU A 162 13.18 -5.45 0.47
C LEU A 162 13.93 -4.11 0.51
N LEU A 163 15.21 -4.10 0.15
CA LEU A 163 16.07 -2.91 0.18
C LEU A 163 15.84 -1.96 -1.00
N GLU A 164 15.39 -2.49 -2.16
CA GLU A 164 15.09 -1.67 -3.34
C GLU A 164 13.74 -0.93 -3.26
N PHE A 165 12.79 -1.39 -2.44
CA PHE A 165 11.43 -0.88 -2.38
C PHE A 165 11.11 -0.01 -1.19
N GLY A 166 11.71 1.09 -1.13
CA GLY A 166 11.15 2.13 -0.31
C GLY A 166 10.22 3.03 -1.10
N LEU A 167 9.12 2.52 -1.49
CA LEU A 167 8.08 3.27 -2.16
C LEU A 167 7.18 3.97 -1.15
N LEU A 168 6.91 5.22 -1.37
CA LEU A 168 6.03 6.11 -0.61
C LEU A 168 6.74 6.85 0.54
N GLY A 169 7.43 7.92 0.21
CA GLY A 169 7.94 8.82 1.24
C GLY A 169 9.17 9.65 0.92
N LYS A 170 9.48 9.91 -0.31
CA LYS A 170 10.33 11.02 -0.68
C LYS A 170 9.43 12.12 -1.20
N ASP A 171 9.13 13.08 -0.37
CA ASP A 171 8.82 14.46 -0.71
C ASP A 171 7.98 15.10 0.39
N ILE A 172 8.61 15.27 1.55
CA ILE A 172 8.28 16.40 2.43
C ILE A 172 9.61 17.07 2.73
N LYS A 173 9.93 18.05 1.94
CA LYS A 173 10.78 19.17 2.36
C LYS A 173 9.89 20.37 2.57
#